data_e99fe4ad6e7787b047e786fea0d59610
#
_entry.id   e99fe4ad6e7787b047e786fea0d59610
#
_cell.length_a   1.000
_cell.length_b   1.000
_cell.length_c   1.000
_cell.angle_alpha   90.00
_cell.angle_beta   90.00
_cell.angle_gamma   90.00
#
_symmetry.space_group_name_H-M   'P 1'
#
loop_
_entity.id
_entity.type
_entity.pdbx_description
1 polymer ?
#
loop_
_entity_poly.entity_id
_entity_poly.type
_entity_poly.pdbx_seq_one_letter_code
_entity_poly.pdbx_strand_id
1 'polypeptide(L)'
;NLAQKTWQRMAYGVLITLTIFCLVLIASRASYVALVLSLILYIAFCLYNYFRAGKPKRLLIPILYFVVPFVVAVGISELSTIGKNNTTFFERSATIVQATTDGSIAGRLRFYMVGVEHILNNPIVGSGLGNWKLVSILYDKEFINGYVVPYHMHNDFIQIGTELGIPGFFMYLGLFGVLLFYIVYIAKSKLPENTKFFVAFLTMSLSTYMVDGALNFPIARPIMQMVWLLVMALIVLLFLDAKAFNQQHKPIPMKNAYWVSVVCLVLLAPLTYITYQTNESLKGQQVLLG
;
A
#
# COMPACT_ATOMS: atom_id res chain seq x y z
N ASN A 1 -26.15 -14.46 -6.99
CA ASN A 1 -26.57 -14.24 -8.38
C ASN A 1 -26.92 -12.78 -8.59
N LEU A 2 -25.91 -11.94 -8.70
CA LEU A 2 -26.09 -10.62 -9.27
C LEU A 2 -26.32 -10.85 -10.76
N ALA A 3 -27.57 -10.81 -11.19
CA ALA A 3 -27.93 -10.72 -12.60
C ALA A 3 -27.51 -9.33 -13.11
N GLN A 4 -26.20 -9.13 -13.25
CA GLN A 4 -25.66 -7.94 -13.85
C GLN A 4 -26.09 -7.91 -15.31
N LYS A 5 -26.69 -6.82 -15.73
CA LYS A 5 -27.03 -6.60 -17.15
C LYS A 5 -25.73 -6.68 -17.96
N THR A 6 -25.79 -7.20 -19.18
CA THR A 6 -24.61 -7.40 -20.05
C THR A 6 -23.79 -6.12 -20.18
N TRP A 7 -24.43 -4.97 -20.29
CA TRP A 7 -23.72 -3.67 -20.39
C TRP A 7 -22.87 -3.36 -19.15
N GLN A 8 -23.31 -3.77 -17.92
CA GLN A 8 -22.53 -3.55 -16.69
C GLN A 8 -21.24 -4.39 -16.70
N ARG A 9 -21.32 -5.63 -17.19
CA ARG A 9 -20.12 -6.49 -17.32
C ARG A 9 -19.14 -5.92 -18.32
N MET A 10 -19.63 -5.39 -19.45
CA MET A 10 -18.79 -4.69 -20.44
C MET A 10 -18.15 -3.44 -19.84
N ALA A 11 -18.92 -2.61 -19.14
CA ALA A 11 -18.39 -1.43 -18.48
C ALA A 11 -17.28 -1.75 -17.47
N TYR A 12 -17.47 -2.77 -16.61
CA TYR A 12 -16.41 -3.22 -15.70
C TYR A 12 -15.20 -3.77 -16.44
N GLY A 13 -15.38 -4.52 -17.52
CA GLY A 13 -14.28 -5.00 -18.36
C GLY A 13 -13.45 -3.85 -18.93
N VAL A 14 -14.11 -2.82 -19.46
CA VAL A 14 -13.45 -1.61 -19.97
C VAL A 14 -12.69 -0.89 -18.85
N LEU A 15 -13.32 -0.68 -17.69
CA LEU A 15 -12.68 -0.03 -16.55
C LEU A 15 -11.43 -0.78 -16.07
N ILE A 16 -11.49 -2.10 -15.96
CA ILE A 16 -10.34 -2.94 -15.59
C ILE A 16 -9.23 -2.79 -16.62
N THR A 17 -9.57 -2.85 -17.91
CA THR A 17 -8.60 -2.71 -19.01
C THR A 17 -7.92 -1.34 -18.96
N LEU A 18 -8.68 -0.27 -18.80
CA LEU A 18 -8.14 1.09 -18.68
C LEU A 18 -7.23 1.24 -17.45
N THR A 19 -7.63 0.68 -16.31
CA THR A 19 -6.82 0.73 -15.07
C THR A 19 -5.50 0.00 -15.27
N ILE A 20 -5.51 -1.20 -15.84
CA ILE A 20 -4.29 -1.97 -16.14
C ILE A 20 -3.43 -1.24 -17.16
N PHE A 21 -4.05 -0.67 -18.20
CA PHE A 21 -3.35 0.11 -19.22
C PHE A 21 -2.63 1.33 -18.60
N CYS A 22 -3.30 2.08 -17.71
CA CYS A 22 -2.66 3.17 -16.97
C CYS A 22 -1.48 2.67 -16.12
N LEU A 23 -1.62 1.53 -15.43
CA LEU A 23 -0.52 0.93 -14.66
C LEU A 23 0.67 0.54 -15.52
N VAL A 24 0.42 0.00 -16.72
CA VAL A 24 1.46 -0.34 -17.70
C VAL A 24 2.18 0.92 -18.18
N LEU A 25 1.42 1.98 -18.50
CA LEU A 25 1.99 3.27 -18.97
C LEU A 25 2.83 3.99 -17.93
N ILE A 26 2.49 3.87 -16.61
CA ILE A 26 3.29 4.44 -15.53
C ILE A 26 4.71 3.86 -15.50
N ALA A 27 4.91 2.66 -16.06
CA ALA A 27 6.19 1.96 -16.18
C ALA A 27 7.00 1.89 -14.86
N SER A 28 6.30 1.82 -13.71
CA SER A 28 6.90 1.73 -12.39
C SER A 28 7.18 0.27 -12.01
N ARG A 29 8.42 -0.05 -11.66
CA ARG A 29 8.82 -1.39 -11.20
C ARG A 29 8.01 -1.84 -9.98
N ALA A 30 7.77 -0.93 -9.02
CA ALA A 30 6.96 -1.22 -7.84
C ALA A 30 5.51 -1.58 -8.21
N SER A 31 4.91 -0.86 -9.16
CA SER A 31 3.55 -1.16 -9.65
C SER A 31 3.45 -2.53 -10.30
N TYR A 32 4.48 -2.97 -11.05
CA TYR A 32 4.51 -4.29 -11.66
C TYR A 32 4.63 -5.41 -10.60
N VAL A 33 5.51 -5.23 -9.60
CA VAL A 33 5.63 -6.18 -8.48
C VAL A 33 4.32 -6.27 -7.71
N ALA A 34 3.68 -5.14 -7.41
CA ALA A 34 2.39 -5.09 -6.73
C ALA A 34 1.27 -5.76 -7.54
N LEU A 35 1.24 -5.55 -8.87
CA LEU A 35 0.28 -6.18 -9.78
C LEU A 35 0.45 -7.71 -9.81
N VAL A 36 1.69 -8.20 -9.91
CA VAL A 36 1.99 -9.64 -9.89
C VAL A 36 1.58 -10.26 -8.56
N LEU A 37 1.92 -9.64 -7.43
CA LEU A 37 1.51 -10.12 -6.11
C LEU A 37 -0.02 -10.15 -5.96
N SER A 38 -0.71 -9.08 -6.38
CA SER A 38 -2.17 -9.02 -6.37
C SER A 38 -2.81 -10.12 -7.22
N LEU A 39 -2.23 -10.40 -8.39
CA LEU A 39 -2.69 -11.49 -9.26
C LEU A 39 -2.49 -12.87 -8.61
N ILE A 40 -1.33 -13.11 -7.98
CA ILE A 40 -1.06 -14.35 -7.25
C ILE A 40 -2.09 -14.54 -6.12
N LEU A 41 -2.34 -13.50 -5.32
CA LEU A 41 -3.34 -13.54 -4.24
C LEU A 41 -4.75 -13.78 -4.79
N TYR A 42 -5.11 -13.14 -5.90
CA TYR A 42 -6.40 -13.34 -6.56
C TYR A 42 -6.57 -14.78 -7.05
N ILE A 43 -5.57 -15.33 -7.74
CA ILE A 43 -5.60 -16.73 -8.21
C ILE A 43 -5.68 -17.68 -7.01
N ALA A 44 -4.86 -17.49 -5.97
CA ALA A 44 -4.89 -18.30 -4.76
C ALA A 44 -6.28 -18.29 -4.10
N PHE A 45 -6.90 -17.12 -3.99
CA PHE A 45 -8.24 -16.96 -3.46
C PHE A 45 -9.29 -17.67 -4.34
N CYS A 46 -9.22 -17.53 -5.66
CA CYS A 46 -10.10 -18.23 -6.58
C CYS A 46 -9.94 -19.75 -6.46
N LEU A 47 -8.73 -20.27 -6.47
CA LEU A 47 -8.43 -21.68 -6.28
C LEU A 47 -9.06 -22.19 -4.98
N TYR A 48 -8.79 -21.55 -3.86
CA TYR A 48 -9.33 -21.93 -2.55
C TYR A 48 -10.86 -22.04 -2.58
N ASN A 49 -11.56 -21.01 -3.11
CA ASN A 49 -13.02 -20.99 -3.12
C ASN A 49 -13.63 -22.04 -4.08
N TYR A 50 -13.07 -22.20 -5.26
CA TYR A 50 -13.62 -23.13 -6.24
C TYR A 50 -13.37 -24.59 -5.89
N PHE A 51 -12.21 -24.91 -5.32
CA PHE A 51 -11.94 -26.26 -4.80
C PHE A 51 -12.84 -26.58 -3.60
N ARG A 52 -13.00 -25.64 -2.67
CA ARG A 52 -13.89 -25.81 -1.52
C ARG A 52 -15.36 -25.97 -1.93
N ALA A 53 -15.81 -25.31 -2.98
CA ALA A 53 -17.16 -25.38 -3.50
C ALA A 53 -17.42 -26.60 -4.41
N GLY A 54 -16.42 -27.41 -4.73
CA GLY A 54 -16.53 -28.53 -5.66
C GLY A 54 -16.86 -28.12 -7.11
N LYS A 55 -16.55 -26.90 -7.52
CA LYS A 55 -16.88 -26.33 -8.83
C LYS A 55 -15.66 -25.85 -9.63
N PRO A 56 -14.62 -26.68 -9.82
CA PRO A 56 -13.37 -26.25 -10.44
C PRO A 56 -13.52 -25.72 -11.87
N LYS A 57 -14.51 -26.21 -12.63
CA LYS A 57 -14.76 -25.75 -14.01
C LYS A 57 -15.16 -24.28 -14.11
N ARG A 58 -15.64 -23.65 -13.02
CA ARG A 58 -15.99 -22.22 -13.00
C ARG A 58 -14.81 -21.30 -12.68
N LEU A 59 -13.66 -21.86 -12.36
CA LEU A 59 -12.44 -21.12 -12.03
C LEU A 59 -11.94 -20.26 -13.21
N LEU A 60 -12.10 -20.73 -14.43
CA LEU A 60 -11.62 -20.04 -15.64
C LEU A 60 -12.27 -18.66 -15.82
N ILE A 61 -13.55 -18.50 -15.46
CA ILE A 61 -14.27 -17.24 -15.67
C ILE A 61 -13.62 -16.07 -14.93
N PRO A 62 -13.41 -16.10 -13.59
CA PRO A 62 -12.78 -15.02 -12.87
C PRO A 62 -11.32 -14.77 -13.31
N ILE A 63 -10.58 -15.82 -13.66
CA ILE A 63 -9.20 -15.68 -14.17
C ILE A 63 -9.22 -14.92 -15.51
N LEU A 64 -10.13 -15.27 -16.44
CA LEU A 64 -10.25 -14.59 -17.71
C LEU A 64 -10.63 -13.10 -17.55
N TYR A 65 -11.47 -12.75 -16.57
CA TYR A 65 -11.80 -11.35 -16.29
C TYR A 65 -10.58 -10.48 -15.91
N PHE A 66 -9.49 -11.08 -15.49
CA PHE A 66 -8.23 -10.37 -15.24
C PHE A 66 -7.24 -10.52 -16.38
N VAL A 67 -7.03 -11.74 -16.88
CA VAL A 67 -6.02 -12.05 -17.89
C VAL A 67 -6.32 -11.38 -19.23
N VAL A 68 -7.58 -11.39 -19.68
CA VAL A 68 -7.95 -10.76 -20.95
C VAL A 68 -7.70 -9.24 -20.94
N PRO A 69 -8.19 -8.46 -19.94
CA PRO A 69 -7.84 -7.05 -19.82
C PRO A 69 -6.33 -6.79 -19.75
N PHE A 70 -5.58 -7.64 -19.04
CA PHE A 70 -4.14 -7.50 -18.92
C PHE A 70 -3.45 -7.68 -20.28
N VAL A 71 -3.77 -8.74 -21.03
CA VAL A 71 -3.19 -8.99 -22.36
C VAL A 71 -3.54 -7.86 -23.32
N VAL A 72 -4.79 -7.39 -23.29
CA VAL A 72 -5.23 -6.27 -24.13
C VAL A 72 -4.48 -4.99 -23.76
N ALA A 73 -4.34 -4.67 -22.49
CA ALA A 73 -3.64 -3.47 -22.04
C ALA A 73 -2.16 -3.47 -22.40
N VAL A 74 -1.47 -4.61 -22.21
CA VAL A 74 -0.07 -4.78 -22.61
C VAL A 74 0.05 -4.69 -24.14
N GLY A 75 -0.82 -5.37 -24.90
CA GLY A 75 -0.80 -5.32 -26.37
C GLY A 75 -0.99 -3.91 -26.91
N ILE A 76 -1.93 -3.13 -26.36
CA ILE A 76 -2.12 -1.72 -26.76
C ILE A 76 -0.88 -0.89 -26.41
N SER A 77 -0.28 -1.12 -25.23
CA SER A 77 0.94 -0.41 -24.81
C SER A 77 2.10 -0.68 -25.77
N GLU A 78 2.36 -1.94 -26.11
CA GLU A 78 3.42 -2.31 -27.06
C GLU A 78 3.20 -1.70 -28.44
N LEU A 79 1.96 -1.78 -28.96
CA LEU A 79 1.61 -1.18 -30.25
C LEU A 79 1.75 0.35 -30.25
N SER A 80 1.44 1.01 -29.13
CA SER A 80 1.53 2.47 -28.99
C SER A 80 2.97 2.98 -28.90
N THR A 81 3.91 2.13 -28.50
CA THR A 81 5.34 2.47 -28.35
C THR A 81 6.15 2.20 -29.64
N ILE A 82 5.58 1.49 -30.62
CA ILE A 82 6.21 1.26 -31.92
C ILE A 82 6.49 2.60 -32.59
N GLY A 83 7.76 2.85 -32.90
CA GLY A 83 8.22 4.09 -33.54
C GLY A 83 8.46 5.28 -32.62
N LYS A 84 8.35 5.11 -31.31
CA LYS A 84 8.70 6.12 -30.30
C LYS A 84 9.89 5.65 -29.47
N ASN A 85 10.75 6.59 -29.03
CA ASN A 85 11.89 6.31 -28.14
C ASN A 85 11.48 5.98 -26.69
N ASN A 86 10.30 5.42 -26.47
CA ASN A 86 9.77 5.06 -25.17
C ASN A 86 10.02 3.58 -24.91
N THR A 87 10.45 3.24 -23.70
CA THR A 87 10.65 1.84 -23.29
C THR A 87 9.32 1.10 -23.24
N THR A 88 9.27 -0.10 -23.84
CA THR A 88 8.11 -0.98 -23.85
C THR A 88 7.89 -1.63 -22.47
N PHE A 89 6.71 -2.24 -22.27
CA PHE A 89 6.41 -3.02 -21.05
C PHE A 89 7.44 -4.13 -20.84
N PHE A 90 7.80 -4.86 -21.90
CA PHE A 90 8.75 -5.97 -21.81
C PHE A 90 10.17 -5.50 -21.52
N GLU A 91 10.63 -4.43 -22.20
CA GLU A 91 11.94 -3.83 -21.88
C GLU A 91 12.00 -3.34 -20.45
N ARG A 92 10.96 -2.65 -19.97
CA ARG A 92 10.91 -2.17 -18.61
C ARG A 92 10.85 -3.30 -17.57
N SER A 93 10.14 -4.38 -17.88
CA SER A 93 10.08 -5.57 -17.03
C SER A 93 11.44 -6.29 -16.97
N ALA A 94 12.16 -6.35 -18.11
CA ALA A 94 13.52 -6.92 -18.14
C ALA A 94 14.50 -6.15 -17.25
N THR A 95 14.34 -4.82 -17.09
CA THR A 95 15.18 -4.02 -16.19
C THR A 95 14.94 -4.33 -14.71
N ILE A 96 13.87 -5.03 -14.34
CA ILE A 96 13.66 -5.49 -12.96
C ILE A 96 14.67 -6.59 -12.62
N VAL A 97 14.99 -7.45 -13.57
CA VAL A 97 15.97 -8.55 -13.40
C VAL A 97 17.40 -8.01 -13.39
N GLN A 98 17.68 -6.94 -14.13
CA GLN A 98 18.99 -6.28 -14.19
C GLN A 98 19.20 -5.24 -13.07
N ALA A 99 18.37 -5.28 -12.06
CA ALA A 99 18.30 -4.28 -11.00
C ALA A 99 19.63 -4.09 -10.23
N THR A 100 20.49 -5.10 -10.18
CA THR A 100 21.78 -5.05 -9.47
C THR A 100 22.79 -4.08 -10.08
N THR A 101 22.63 -3.71 -11.36
CA THR A 101 23.52 -2.78 -12.06
C THR A 101 22.94 -1.35 -12.18
N ASP A 102 21.72 -1.15 -11.69
CA ASP A 102 21.02 0.13 -11.80
C ASP A 102 21.39 1.06 -10.63
N GLY A 103 21.98 2.20 -10.94
CA GLY A 103 22.37 3.22 -9.96
C GLY A 103 21.23 3.69 -9.04
N SER A 104 19.97 3.63 -9.50
CA SER A 104 18.79 3.95 -8.69
C SER A 104 18.55 2.93 -7.57
N ILE A 105 18.82 1.65 -7.81
CA ILE A 105 18.69 0.60 -6.79
C ILE A 105 19.86 0.64 -5.83
N ALA A 106 21.07 0.83 -6.33
CA ALA A 106 22.26 0.99 -5.49
C ALA A 106 22.09 2.18 -4.53
N GLY A 107 21.54 3.31 -5.00
CA GLY A 107 21.21 4.45 -4.17
C GLY A 107 20.20 4.13 -3.07
N ARG A 108 19.13 3.38 -3.39
CA ARG A 108 18.12 2.97 -2.38
C ARG A 108 18.71 2.03 -1.34
N LEU A 109 19.50 1.03 -1.76
CA LEU A 109 20.16 0.11 -0.83
C LEU A 109 21.09 0.87 0.13
N ARG A 110 21.81 1.88 -0.37
CA ARG A 110 22.62 2.76 0.48
C ARG A 110 21.76 3.49 1.52
N PHE A 111 20.63 4.07 1.11
CA PHE A 111 19.68 4.70 2.06
C PHE A 111 19.17 3.72 3.11
N TYR A 112 18.90 2.47 2.74
CA TYR A 112 18.47 1.44 3.68
C TYR A 112 19.57 1.09 4.68
N MET A 113 20.84 0.96 4.24
CA MET A 113 21.98 0.72 5.13
C MET A 113 22.18 1.88 6.11
N VAL A 114 22.14 3.12 5.62
CA VAL A 114 22.21 4.32 6.46
C VAL A 114 21.08 4.36 7.48
N GLY A 115 19.84 4.04 7.05
CA GLY A 115 18.69 4.01 7.95
C GLY A 115 18.82 2.95 9.04
N VAL A 116 19.26 1.75 8.69
CA VAL A 116 19.51 0.66 9.65
C VAL A 116 20.64 1.03 10.62
N GLU A 117 21.74 1.60 10.15
CA GLU A 117 22.82 2.08 11.00
C GLU A 117 22.31 3.14 12.00
N HIS A 118 21.48 4.09 11.53
CA HIS A 118 20.90 5.10 12.42
C HIS A 118 19.97 4.46 13.48
N ILE A 119 19.15 3.47 13.09
CA ILE A 119 18.29 2.73 14.02
C ILE A 119 19.13 2.05 15.11
N LEU A 120 20.25 1.42 14.74
CA LEU A 120 21.14 0.75 15.70
C LEU A 120 21.79 1.73 16.68
N ASN A 121 22.13 2.94 16.21
CA ASN A 121 22.72 4.00 17.03
C ASN A 121 21.68 4.74 17.89
N ASN A 122 20.40 4.79 17.46
CA ASN A 122 19.32 5.50 18.13
C ASN A 122 18.05 4.62 18.23
N PRO A 123 18.10 3.48 18.93
CA PRO A 123 17.10 2.42 18.81
C PRO A 123 15.72 2.76 19.41
N ILE A 124 15.64 3.71 20.34
CA ILE A 124 14.39 3.97 21.09
C ILE A 124 13.61 5.12 20.47
N VAL A 125 14.25 6.25 20.20
CA VAL A 125 13.58 7.49 19.79
C VAL A 125 13.74 7.77 18.30
N GLY A 126 14.82 7.27 17.68
CA GLY A 126 15.22 7.63 16.32
C GLY A 126 15.62 9.09 16.19
N SER A 127 15.42 9.66 15.00
CA SER A 127 15.75 11.06 14.69
C SER A 127 14.59 12.04 14.87
N GLY A 128 13.40 11.55 15.18
CA GLY A 128 12.15 12.30 15.14
C GLY A 128 11.47 12.23 13.77
N LEU A 129 10.14 12.29 13.77
CA LEU A 129 9.31 12.16 12.56
C LEU A 129 9.64 13.25 11.53
N GLY A 130 9.81 12.85 10.26
CA GLY A 130 10.11 13.74 9.15
C GLY A 130 11.58 14.19 9.07
N ASN A 131 12.47 13.67 9.92
CA ASN A 131 13.88 14.07 9.99
C ASN A 131 14.83 13.16 9.20
N TRP A 132 14.34 12.18 8.44
CA TRP A 132 15.16 11.38 7.55
C TRP A 132 16.08 12.23 6.66
N LYS A 133 15.56 13.30 6.08
CA LYS A 133 16.31 14.23 5.22
C LYS A 133 17.53 14.89 5.91
N LEU A 134 17.51 15.00 7.24
CA LEU A 134 18.64 15.51 8.03
C LEU A 134 19.64 14.40 8.34
N VAL A 135 19.13 13.23 8.70
CA VAL A 135 19.93 12.02 8.97
C VAL A 135 20.73 11.61 7.74
N SER A 136 20.07 11.59 6.57
CA SER A 136 20.73 11.21 5.31
C SER A 136 21.98 12.04 5.02
N ILE A 137 21.98 13.33 5.33
CA ILE A 137 23.15 14.21 5.14
C ILE A 137 24.30 13.81 6.06
N LEU A 138 24.03 13.45 7.32
CA LEU A 138 25.06 13.12 8.29
C LEU A 138 25.86 11.87 7.92
N TYR A 139 25.16 10.85 7.39
CA TYR A 139 25.76 9.56 7.05
C TYR A 139 26.22 9.47 5.58
N ASP A 140 25.62 10.26 4.68
CA ASP A 140 25.79 10.13 3.23
C ASP A 140 26.59 11.30 2.63
N LYS A 141 27.21 12.13 3.46
CA LYS A 141 27.90 13.35 3.06
C LYS A 141 28.99 13.16 1.98
N GLU A 142 29.62 11.99 1.95
CA GLU A 142 30.68 11.66 0.98
C GLU A 142 30.12 11.36 -0.43
N PHE A 143 28.84 11.03 -0.53
CA PHE A 143 28.16 10.64 -1.78
C PHE A 143 27.18 11.71 -2.26
N ILE A 144 26.90 12.73 -1.45
CA ILE A 144 26.02 13.84 -1.83
C ILE A 144 26.85 14.83 -2.66
N ASN A 145 26.65 14.76 -3.97
CA ASN A 145 27.22 15.71 -4.91
C ASN A 145 26.18 16.80 -5.24
N GLY A 146 26.40 18.01 -4.78
CA GLY A 146 25.52 19.16 -5.01
C GLY A 146 24.37 19.28 -4.00
N TYR A 147 23.29 19.99 -4.40
CA TYR A 147 22.15 20.31 -3.52
C TYR A 147 21.06 19.21 -3.46
N VAL A 148 21.35 17.99 -3.89
CA VAL A 148 20.36 16.91 -3.89
C VAL A 148 20.36 16.21 -2.54
N VAL A 149 19.33 16.47 -1.73
CA VAL A 149 19.07 15.79 -0.46
C VAL A 149 17.94 14.77 -0.67
N PRO A 150 18.14 13.50 -0.30
CA PRO A 150 17.09 12.49 -0.42
C PRO A 150 15.99 12.75 0.62
N TYR A 151 14.88 13.32 0.18
CA TYR A 151 13.73 13.62 1.05
C TYR A 151 13.07 12.36 1.62
N HIS A 152 13.12 11.26 0.88
CA HIS A 152 12.51 9.98 1.25
C HIS A 152 13.50 8.84 1.06
N MET A 153 13.41 7.85 1.92
CA MET A 153 14.26 6.66 1.89
C MET A 153 13.84 5.67 0.79
N HIS A 154 12.64 5.83 0.20
CA HIS A 154 12.01 4.86 -0.69
C HIS A 154 11.72 3.50 -0.02
N ASN A 155 11.50 3.52 1.27
CA ASN A 155 11.00 2.40 2.08
C ASN A 155 10.40 2.97 3.36
N ASP A 156 9.08 3.03 3.44
CA ASP A 156 8.37 3.60 4.59
C ASP A 156 8.65 2.85 5.89
N PHE A 157 8.85 1.52 5.82
CA PHE A 157 9.12 0.71 7.01
C PHE A 157 10.45 1.08 7.67
N ILE A 158 11.51 1.15 6.86
CA ILE A 158 12.84 1.52 7.37
C ILE A 158 12.84 3.00 7.74
N GLN A 159 12.20 3.88 6.96
CA GLN A 159 12.13 5.31 7.26
C GLN A 159 11.45 5.56 8.61
N ILE A 160 10.31 4.92 8.89
CA ILE A 160 9.64 5.02 10.20
C ILE A 160 10.54 4.50 11.32
N GLY A 161 11.26 3.41 11.10
CA GLY A 161 12.24 2.89 12.06
C GLY A 161 13.38 3.88 12.32
N THR A 162 13.89 4.55 11.28
CA THR A 162 14.93 5.59 11.39
C THR A 162 14.43 6.81 12.17
N GLU A 163 13.19 7.22 11.92
CA GLU A 163 12.60 8.41 12.50
C GLU A 163 12.05 8.20 13.92
N LEU A 164 11.47 7.03 14.23
CA LEU A 164 10.79 6.72 15.48
C LEU A 164 11.43 5.56 16.27
N GLY A 165 12.58 5.06 15.82
CA GLY A 165 13.27 3.94 16.45
C GLY A 165 12.56 2.59 16.23
N ILE A 166 13.06 1.57 16.93
CA ILE A 166 12.50 0.21 16.92
C ILE A 166 11.03 0.17 17.36
N PRO A 167 10.59 0.91 18.40
CA PRO A 167 9.18 0.95 18.76
C PRO A 167 8.29 1.46 17.63
N GLY A 168 8.67 2.52 16.93
CA GLY A 168 7.93 3.05 15.78
C GLY A 168 7.84 2.06 14.64
N PHE A 169 8.95 1.38 14.32
CA PHE A 169 8.99 0.31 13.31
C PHE A 169 7.97 -0.80 13.61
N PHE A 170 7.99 -1.33 14.85
CA PHE A 170 7.07 -2.40 15.24
C PHE A 170 5.61 -1.94 15.36
N MET A 171 5.36 -0.70 15.76
CA MET A 171 4.00 -0.15 15.76
C MET A 171 3.45 -0.04 14.33
N TYR A 172 4.25 0.45 13.39
CA TYR A 172 3.86 0.56 11.99
C TYR A 172 3.63 -0.82 11.35
N LEU A 173 4.55 -1.76 11.57
CA LEU A 173 4.39 -3.15 11.12
C LEU A 173 3.20 -3.85 11.79
N GLY A 174 2.99 -3.59 13.08
CA GLY A 174 1.88 -4.13 13.86
C GLY A 174 0.52 -3.72 13.33
N LEU A 175 0.40 -2.51 12.77
CA LEU A 175 -0.82 -2.05 12.11
C LEU A 175 -1.23 -3.00 10.97
N PHE A 176 -0.29 -3.40 10.13
CA PHE A 176 -0.56 -4.38 9.06
C PHE A 176 -0.87 -5.77 9.64
N GLY A 177 -0.17 -6.16 10.70
CA GLY A 177 -0.42 -7.43 11.41
C GLY A 177 -1.85 -7.51 11.95
N VAL A 178 -2.36 -6.43 12.55
CA VAL A 178 -3.75 -6.35 13.03
C VAL A 178 -4.75 -6.43 11.88
N LEU A 179 -4.50 -5.75 10.78
CA LEU A 179 -5.38 -5.81 9.60
C LEU A 179 -5.40 -7.21 8.97
N LEU A 180 -4.26 -7.87 8.88
CA LEU A 180 -4.17 -9.26 8.42
C LEU A 180 -4.91 -10.21 9.37
N PHE A 181 -4.79 -10.02 10.68
CA PHE A 181 -5.58 -10.77 11.66
C PHE A 181 -7.09 -10.60 11.42
N TYR A 182 -7.56 -9.36 11.19
CA TYR A 182 -8.97 -9.09 10.89
C TYR A 182 -9.42 -9.78 9.59
N ILE A 183 -8.61 -9.72 8.54
CA ILE A 183 -8.87 -10.39 7.27
C ILE A 183 -9.03 -11.91 7.46
N VAL A 184 -8.10 -12.54 8.20
CA VAL A 184 -8.17 -13.99 8.51
C VAL A 184 -9.42 -14.33 9.32
N TYR A 185 -9.77 -13.49 10.30
CA TYR A 185 -10.99 -13.68 11.10
C TYR A 185 -12.25 -13.61 10.23
N ILE A 186 -12.36 -12.61 9.34
CA ILE A 186 -13.49 -12.45 8.42
C ILE A 186 -13.56 -13.63 7.46
N ALA A 187 -12.44 -14.07 6.89
CA ALA A 187 -12.40 -15.21 5.98
C ALA A 187 -12.90 -16.52 6.61
N LYS A 188 -12.67 -16.71 7.92
CA LYS A 188 -13.14 -17.86 8.71
C LYS A 188 -14.55 -17.69 9.24
N SER A 189 -15.15 -16.50 9.16
CA SER A 189 -16.48 -16.21 9.66
C SER A 189 -17.58 -16.87 8.81
N LYS A 190 -18.82 -16.83 9.32
CA LYS A 190 -20.02 -17.31 8.62
C LYS A 190 -20.63 -16.25 7.70
N LEU A 191 -19.96 -15.15 7.42
CA LEU A 191 -20.44 -14.12 6.52
C LEU A 191 -20.68 -14.66 5.09
N PRO A 192 -21.60 -14.01 4.34
CA PRO A 192 -21.90 -14.41 2.96
C PRO A 192 -20.66 -14.42 2.07
N GLU A 193 -20.65 -15.33 1.08
CA GLU A 193 -19.52 -15.46 0.15
C GLU A 193 -19.21 -14.16 -0.61
N ASN A 194 -20.21 -13.35 -0.94
CA ASN A 194 -20.00 -12.04 -1.59
C ASN A 194 -19.14 -11.11 -0.72
N THR A 195 -19.35 -11.13 0.61
CA THR A 195 -18.52 -10.36 1.56
C THR A 195 -17.09 -10.87 1.59
N LYS A 196 -16.89 -12.19 1.54
CA LYS A 196 -15.54 -12.78 1.48
C LYS A 196 -14.81 -12.44 0.19
N PHE A 197 -15.50 -12.35 -0.94
CA PHE A 197 -14.94 -11.85 -2.19
C PHE A 197 -14.48 -10.40 -2.05
N PHE A 198 -15.28 -9.55 -1.42
CA PHE A 198 -14.90 -8.16 -1.16
C PHE A 198 -13.67 -8.05 -0.26
N VAL A 199 -13.58 -8.89 0.78
CA VAL A 199 -12.39 -8.98 1.65
C VAL A 199 -11.14 -9.39 0.87
N ALA A 200 -11.25 -10.28 -0.12
CA ALA A 200 -10.13 -10.62 -0.97
C ALA A 200 -9.59 -9.41 -1.75
N PHE A 201 -10.47 -8.55 -2.27
CA PHE A 201 -10.04 -7.29 -2.91
C PHE A 201 -9.39 -6.33 -1.92
N LEU A 202 -9.90 -6.22 -0.70
CA LEU A 202 -9.26 -5.42 0.35
C LEU A 202 -7.88 -5.97 0.73
N THR A 203 -7.72 -7.30 0.74
CA THR A 203 -6.41 -7.95 0.97
C THR A 203 -5.41 -7.62 -0.14
N MET A 204 -5.86 -7.62 -1.40
CA MET A 204 -5.02 -7.20 -2.53
C MET A 204 -4.62 -5.73 -2.40
N SER A 205 -5.56 -4.84 -2.04
CA SER A 205 -5.29 -3.42 -1.83
C SER A 205 -4.29 -3.20 -0.70
N LEU A 206 -4.42 -3.94 0.40
CA LEU A 206 -3.47 -3.92 1.53
C LEU A 206 -2.08 -4.37 1.09
N SER A 207 -1.97 -5.49 0.38
CA SER A 207 -0.68 -6.01 -0.09
C SER A 207 -0.03 -5.08 -1.13
N THR A 208 -0.82 -4.46 -2.01
CA THR A 208 -0.32 -3.45 -2.95
C THR A 208 0.27 -2.25 -2.21
N TYR A 209 -0.41 -1.74 -1.18
CA TYR A 209 0.11 -0.65 -0.36
C TYR A 209 1.39 -1.05 0.38
N MET A 210 1.47 -2.28 0.92
CA MET A 210 2.68 -2.78 1.57
C MET A 210 3.87 -2.85 0.61
N VAL A 211 3.66 -3.32 -0.62
CA VAL A 211 4.71 -3.35 -1.65
C VAL A 211 5.14 -1.93 -2.03
N ASP A 212 4.19 -1.02 -2.20
CA ASP A 212 4.51 0.38 -2.50
C ASP A 212 5.28 1.03 -1.34
N GLY A 213 4.88 0.78 -0.09
CA GLY A 213 5.59 1.23 1.11
C GLY A 213 7.00 0.63 1.27
N ALA A 214 7.22 -0.58 0.78
CA ALA A 214 8.54 -1.22 0.81
C ALA A 214 9.49 -0.72 -0.31
N LEU A 215 8.95 -0.18 -1.40
CA LEU A 215 9.72 0.20 -2.59
C LEU A 215 9.67 1.70 -2.91
N ASN A 216 8.78 2.44 -2.28
CA ASN A 216 8.53 3.87 -2.48
C ASN A 216 8.23 4.55 -1.12
N PHE A 217 7.42 5.62 -1.16
CA PHE A 217 7.05 6.42 0.01
C PHE A 217 5.56 6.84 -0.03
N PRO A 218 4.60 5.90 -0.08
CA PRO A 218 3.18 6.23 -0.11
C PRO A 218 2.71 6.99 1.14
N ILE A 219 3.39 6.83 2.28
CA ILE A 219 3.08 7.55 3.51
C ILE A 219 3.20 9.08 3.36
N ALA A 220 4.05 9.55 2.46
CA ALA A 220 4.22 10.97 2.19
C ALA A 220 3.23 11.53 1.15
N ARG A 221 2.35 10.69 0.58
CA ARG A 221 1.41 11.06 -0.48
C ARG A 221 -0.02 11.15 0.05
N PRO A 222 -0.62 12.33 0.21
CA PRO A 222 -1.94 12.50 0.84
C PRO A 222 -3.05 11.64 0.21
N ILE A 223 -3.10 11.56 -1.13
CA ILE A 223 -4.10 10.76 -1.85
C ILE A 223 -3.96 9.26 -1.49
N MET A 224 -2.73 8.75 -1.43
CA MET A 224 -2.48 7.36 -1.05
C MET A 224 -2.90 7.10 0.40
N GLN A 225 -2.70 8.06 1.30
CA GLN A 225 -3.16 7.97 2.68
C GLN A 225 -4.68 7.91 2.78
N MET A 226 -5.40 8.71 2.00
CA MET A 226 -6.87 8.68 2.00
C MET A 226 -7.40 7.31 1.55
N VAL A 227 -6.84 6.75 0.47
CA VAL A 227 -7.21 5.41 -0.01
C VAL A 227 -6.85 4.34 1.03
N TRP A 228 -5.69 4.44 1.63
CA TRP A 228 -5.22 3.54 2.69
C TRP A 228 -6.15 3.55 3.90
N LEU A 229 -6.51 4.73 4.41
CA LEU A 229 -7.45 4.89 5.52
C LEU A 229 -8.83 4.30 5.19
N LEU A 230 -9.31 4.47 3.96
CA LEU A 230 -10.56 3.87 3.51
C LEU A 230 -10.48 2.33 3.53
N VAL A 231 -9.40 1.75 3.02
CA VAL A 231 -9.19 0.29 3.04
C VAL A 231 -9.16 -0.23 4.47
N MET A 232 -8.44 0.43 5.38
CA MET A 232 -8.41 0.09 6.81
C MET A 232 -9.80 0.14 7.43
N ALA A 233 -10.53 1.24 7.22
CA ALA A 233 -11.88 1.43 7.76
C ALA A 233 -12.83 0.32 7.29
N LEU A 234 -12.79 -0.05 6.01
CA LEU A 234 -13.61 -1.12 5.46
C LEU A 234 -13.26 -2.50 6.07
N ILE A 235 -11.97 -2.80 6.26
CA ILE A 235 -11.54 -4.05 6.93
C ILE A 235 -12.06 -4.08 8.37
N VAL A 236 -11.94 -2.98 9.11
CA VAL A 236 -12.41 -2.88 10.50
C VAL A 236 -13.94 -3.06 10.56
N LEU A 237 -14.70 -2.39 9.70
CA LEU A 237 -16.16 -2.52 9.65
C LEU A 237 -16.58 -3.96 9.38
N LEU A 238 -15.97 -4.62 8.40
CA LEU A 238 -16.26 -6.03 8.09
C LEU A 238 -15.85 -6.98 9.21
N PHE A 239 -14.78 -6.67 9.94
CA PHE A 239 -14.41 -7.44 11.13
C PHE A 239 -15.47 -7.31 12.25
N LEU A 240 -15.99 -6.10 12.48
CA LEU A 240 -17.05 -5.89 13.45
C LEU A 240 -18.33 -6.61 13.05
N ASP A 241 -18.71 -6.58 11.77
CA ASP A 241 -19.85 -7.34 11.25
C ASP A 241 -19.63 -8.85 11.42
N ALA A 242 -18.46 -9.37 11.10
CA ALA A 242 -18.12 -10.78 11.28
C ALA A 242 -18.18 -11.21 12.75
N LYS A 243 -17.73 -10.35 13.65
CA LYS A 243 -17.79 -10.59 15.10
C LYS A 243 -19.24 -10.60 15.60
N ALA A 244 -20.06 -9.63 15.18
CA ALA A 244 -21.47 -9.56 15.53
C ALA A 244 -22.25 -10.78 15.00
N PHE A 245 -22.00 -11.19 13.75
CA PHE A 245 -22.64 -12.34 13.13
C PHE A 245 -22.27 -13.67 13.82
N ASN A 246 -21.00 -13.83 14.23
CA ASN A 246 -20.54 -15.03 14.93
C ASN A 246 -21.05 -15.12 16.38
N GLN A 247 -21.33 -13.98 17.03
CA GLN A 247 -21.76 -13.91 18.45
C GLN A 247 -23.28 -13.93 18.64
N GLN A 248 -24.06 -14.31 17.60
CA GLN A 248 -25.53 -14.28 17.68
C GLN A 248 -26.07 -12.96 18.26
N HIS A 249 -25.82 -11.86 17.55
CA HIS A 249 -26.51 -10.57 17.73
C HIS A 249 -26.51 -9.98 19.17
N LYS A 250 -25.39 -10.03 19.89
CA LYS A 250 -25.22 -9.07 20.97
C LYS A 250 -24.72 -7.76 20.36
N PRO A 251 -25.57 -6.72 20.25
CA PRO A 251 -25.13 -5.44 19.73
C PRO A 251 -23.96 -4.93 20.63
N ILE A 252 -22.91 -4.43 20.00
CA ILE A 252 -21.85 -3.72 20.73
C ILE A 252 -22.54 -2.56 21.45
N PRO A 253 -22.50 -2.47 22.79
CA PRO A 253 -23.18 -1.39 23.47
C PRO A 253 -22.60 -0.06 22.96
N MET A 254 -23.46 0.82 22.44
CA MET A 254 -23.09 2.13 21.89
C MET A 254 -22.20 2.95 22.84
N LYS A 255 -22.29 2.68 24.14
CA LYS A 255 -21.47 3.26 25.19
C LYS A 255 -19.95 3.00 24.96
N ASN A 256 -19.58 1.83 24.45
CA ASN A 256 -18.16 1.52 24.18
C ASN A 256 -17.65 2.20 22.90
N ALA A 257 -18.49 2.38 21.87
CA ALA A 257 -18.13 3.13 20.66
C ALA A 257 -17.89 4.62 20.98
N TYR A 258 -18.69 5.20 21.87
CA TYR A 258 -18.49 6.57 22.34
C TYR A 258 -17.12 6.76 23.01
N TRP A 259 -16.72 5.87 23.92
CA TRP A 259 -15.42 5.96 24.59
C TRP A 259 -14.24 5.79 23.63
N VAL A 260 -14.35 4.90 22.62
CA VAL A 260 -13.34 4.75 21.58
C VAL A 260 -13.21 6.06 20.77
N SER A 261 -14.33 6.69 20.41
CA SER A 261 -14.32 7.98 19.70
C SER A 261 -13.70 9.09 20.55
N VAL A 262 -14.01 9.14 21.86
CA VAL A 262 -13.40 10.11 22.79
C VAL A 262 -11.90 9.89 22.91
N VAL A 263 -11.45 8.63 23.06
CA VAL A 263 -10.01 8.30 23.10
C VAL A 263 -9.31 8.70 21.81
N CYS A 264 -9.91 8.42 20.65
CA CYS A 264 -9.36 8.85 19.34
C CYS A 264 -9.26 10.38 19.26
N LEU A 265 -10.26 11.12 19.70
CA LEU A 265 -10.23 12.59 19.71
C LEU A 265 -9.14 13.12 20.68
N VAL A 266 -9.02 12.53 21.85
CA VAL A 266 -7.98 12.91 22.83
C VAL A 266 -6.58 12.63 22.32
N LEU A 267 -6.39 11.55 21.55
CA LEU A 267 -5.10 11.23 20.91
C LEU A 267 -4.81 12.11 19.68
N LEU A 268 -5.84 12.52 18.94
CA LEU A 268 -5.70 13.39 17.77
C LEU A 268 -5.44 14.86 18.13
N ALA A 269 -5.98 15.34 19.25
CA ALA A 269 -5.83 16.74 19.67
C ALA A 269 -4.36 17.16 19.87
N PRO A 270 -3.48 16.41 20.56
CA PRO A 270 -2.06 16.74 20.65
C PRO A 270 -1.36 16.70 19.29
N LEU A 271 -1.70 15.75 18.41
CA LEU A 271 -1.12 15.63 17.07
C LEU A 271 -1.46 16.85 16.21
N THR A 272 -2.72 17.30 16.23
CA THR A 272 -3.14 18.52 15.50
C THR A 272 -2.49 19.77 16.08
N TYR A 273 -2.34 19.86 17.39
CA TYR A 273 -1.65 20.96 18.05
C TYR A 273 -0.16 21.00 17.70
N ILE A 274 0.54 19.88 17.74
CA ILE A 274 1.96 19.76 17.34
C ILE A 274 2.12 20.13 15.87
N THR A 275 1.25 19.64 14.98
CA THR A 275 1.29 19.96 13.56
C THR A 275 1.07 21.47 13.32
N TYR A 276 0.15 22.10 14.07
CA TYR A 276 -0.09 23.54 14.01
C TYR A 276 1.13 24.33 14.46
N GLN A 277 1.72 24.01 15.61
CA GLN A 277 2.92 24.65 16.15
C GLN A 277 4.12 24.53 15.19
N THR A 278 4.31 23.35 14.61
CA THR A 278 5.40 23.12 13.64
C THR A 278 5.19 23.97 12.38
N ASN A 279 3.96 24.08 11.91
CA ASN A 279 3.65 24.89 10.73
C ASN A 279 3.86 26.41 11.00
N GLU A 280 3.49 26.90 12.16
CA GLU A 280 3.72 28.29 12.56
C GLU A 280 5.23 28.60 12.71
N SER A 281 6.00 27.68 13.28
CA SER A 281 7.45 27.85 13.40
C SER A 281 8.15 27.88 12.03
N LEU A 282 7.69 27.06 11.07
CA LEU A 282 8.20 27.05 9.69
C LEU A 282 7.87 28.36 8.96
N LYS A 283 6.66 28.92 9.14
CA LYS A 283 6.30 30.23 8.58
C LYS A 283 7.17 31.34 9.15
N GLY A 284 7.43 31.32 10.46
CA GLY A 284 8.33 32.27 11.10
C GLY A 284 9.76 32.22 10.55
N GLN A 285 10.28 31.02 10.26
CA GLN A 285 11.60 30.86 9.65
C GLN A 285 11.65 31.36 8.19
N GLN A 286 10.58 31.18 7.42
CA GLN A 286 10.50 31.68 6.04
C GLN A 286 10.49 33.21 5.99
N VAL A 287 9.87 33.87 6.97
CA VAL A 287 9.88 35.36 7.07
C VAL A 287 11.25 35.90 7.48
N LEU A 288 12.07 35.11 8.18
CA LEU A 288 13.44 35.54 8.59
C LEU A 288 14.49 35.30 7.50
N LEU A 289 14.18 34.48 6.48
CA LEU A 289 15.11 34.14 5.40
C LEU A 289 14.79 34.85 4.08
N GLY A 290 13.69 35.60 3.97
CA GLY A 290 13.30 36.44 2.84
C GLY A 290 13.55 37.92 3.14
#